data_6cd0402bb606fae4b008f9475cab0c05
#
_entry.id   6cd0402bb606fae4b008f9475cab0c05
#
_cell.length_a   1.000
_cell.length_b   1.000
_cell.length_c   1.000
_cell.angle_alpha   90.00
_cell.angle_beta   90.00
_cell.angle_gamma   90.00
#
_symmetry.space_group_name_H-M   'P 1'
#
loop_
_entity.id
_entity.type
_entity.pdbx_description
1 polymer ?
#
loop_
_entity_poly.entity_id
_entity_poly.type
_entity_poly.pdbx_seq_one_letter_code
_entity_poly.pdbx_strand_id
1 'polypeptide(L)'
;IYFVLVTIATFSCALLPGVGNILLPAVAAWISGSVYMLLAAKLQKFGGISIMGLVMGLFFFMSGHFVLSFAANIVCGVLADWVASRSQYRSKKVLLASYVIFSYGLTGPILPLWFMKDAYIANLTARGKDAAYIDTLFAPINNGSFVAAIAAILVCAVLGGLFGQRMMKKHFEKAGIVA
;
A
#
# COMPACT_ATOMS: atom_id res chain seq x y z
N ILE A 1 3.99 -2.10 -13.09
CA ILE A 1 5.14 -1.57 -12.32
C ILE A 1 4.79 -1.46 -10.83
N TYR A 2 3.68 -0.84 -10.43
CA TYR A 2 3.30 -0.73 -9.01
C TYR A 2 3.29 -2.10 -8.31
N PHE A 3 2.65 -3.08 -8.90
CA PHE A 3 2.64 -4.47 -8.44
C PHE A 3 4.07 -5.03 -8.21
N VAL A 4 4.98 -4.82 -9.16
CA VAL A 4 6.38 -5.29 -9.05
C VAL A 4 7.07 -4.67 -7.83
N LEU A 5 6.85 -3.38 -7.57
CA LEU A 5 7.42 -2.72 -6.40
C LEU A 5 6.85 -3.27 -5.08
N VAL A 6 5.53 -3.54 -5.02
CA VAL A 6 4.92 -4.19 -3.86
C VAL A 6 5.49 -5.60 -3.65
N THR A 7 5.74 -6.34 -4.73
CA THR A 7 6.38 -7.66 -4.66
C THR A 7 7.81 -7.55 -4.13
N ILE A 8 8.60 -6.58 -4.60
CA ILE A 8 9.95 -6.31 -4.08
C ILE A 8 9.90 -5.97 -2.58
N ALA A 9 8.95 -5.13 -2.15
CA ALA A 9 8.74 -4.83 -0.74
C ALA A 9 8.43 -6.10 0.07
N THR A 10 7.58 -6.98 -0.47
CA THR A 10 7.22 -8.25 0.17
C THR A 10 8.45 -9.13 0.39
N PHE A 11 9.26 -9.34 -0.64
CA PHE A 11 10.48 -10.14 -0.50
C PHE A 11 11.50 -9.52 0.44
N SER A 12 11.67 -8.20 0.41
CA SER A 12 12.57 -7.49 1.33
C SER A 12 12.12 -7.64 2.79
N CYS A 13 10.82 -7.54 3.05
CA CYS A 13 10.25 -7.67 4.38
C CYS A 13 10.19 -9.13 4.86
N ALA A 14 10.15 -10.12 3.95
CA ALA A 14 10.19 -11.53 4.30
C ALA A 14 11.48 -11.96 5.03
N LEU A 15 12.55 -11.17 4.89
CA LEU A 15 13.82 -11.38 5.63
C LEU A 15 13.70 -11.02 7.12
N LEU A 16 12.62 -10.39 7.55
CA LEU A 16 12.38 -9.96 8.94
C LEU A 16 11.17 -10.72 9.52
N PRO A 17 11.35 -11.89 10.13
CA PRO A 17 10.26 -12.70 10.65
C PRO A 17 9.35 -11.92 11.62
N GLY A 18 8.03 -12.05 11.47
CA GLY A 18 7.03 -11.37 12.29
C GLY A 18 6.92 -9.87 11.98
N VAL A 19 7.94 -9.09 12.27
CA VAL A 19 7.96 -7.62 12.09
C VAL A 19 7.84 -7.21 10.61
N GLY A 20 8.41 -7.99 9.71
CA GLY A 20 8.38 -7.69 8.26
C GLY A 20 6.96 -7.56 7.71
N ASN A 21 6.03 -8.38 8.18
CA ASN A 21 4.62 -8.29 7.75
C ASN A 21 3.99 -6.94 8.14
N ILE A 22 4.34 -6.42 9.32
CA ILE A 22 3.84 -5.12 9.81
C ILE A 22 4.44 -3.97 9.02
N LEU A 23 5.73 -4.07 8.66
CA LEU A 23 6.46 -3.02 7.93
C LEU A 23 6.18 -3.01 6.43
N LEU A 24 5.70 -4.12 5.87
CA LEU A 24 5.49 -4.27 4.43
C LEU A 24 4.71 -3.12 3.79
N PRO A 25 3.55 -2.67 4.31
CA PRO A 25 2.81 -1.55 3.74
C PRO A 25 3.62 -0.24 3.74
N ALA A 26 4.43 -0.01 4.78
CA ALA A 26 5.26 1.18 4.88
C ALA A 26 6.40 1.17 3.85
N VAL A 27 7.10 0.05 3.71
CA VAL A 27 8.17 -0.12 2.70
C VAL A 27 7.59 0.00 1.29
N ALA A 28 6.46 -0.64 1.01
CA ALA A 28 5.77 -0.53 -0.27
C ALA A 28 5.36 0.91 -0.58
N ALA A 29 4.82 1.63 0.41
CA ALA A 29 4.48 3.03 0.27
C ALA A 29 5.71 3.93 0.02
N TRP A 30 6.87 3.58 0.57
CA TRP A 30 8.08 4.36 0.31
C TRP A 30 8.55 4.25 -1.14
N ILE A 31 8.65 3.02 -1.66
CA ILE A 31 9.24 2.77 -2.99
C ILE A 31 8.27 3.02 -4.15
N SER A 32 6.96 2.95 -3.92
CA SER A 32 5.95 3.04 -4.99
C SER A 32 5.49 4.47 -5.32
N GLY A 33 5.93 5.48 -4.57
CA GLY A 33 5.48 6.86 -4.74
C GLY A 33 5.71 7.44 -6.13
N SER A 34 6.84 7.13 -6.76
CA SER A 34 7.15 7.61 -8.11
C SER A 34 6.20 7.04 -9.18
N VAL A 35 5.82 5.77 -9.05
CA VAL A 35 4.88 5.12 -9.97
C VAL A 35 3.48 5.70 -9.82
N TYR A 36 3.05 5.95 -8.58
CA TYR A 36 1.77 6.60 -8.31
C TYR A 36 1.71 8.00 -8.92
N MET A 37 2.73 8.83 -8.67
CA MET A 37 2.79 10.19 -9.19
C MET A 37 2.83 10.21 -10.73
N LEU A 38 3.55 9.29 -11.35
CA LEU A 38 3.60 9.14 -12.81
C LEU A 38 2.23 8.75 -13.37
N LEU A 39 1.54 7.80 -12.76
CA LEU A 39 0.20 7.39 -13.17
C LEU A 39 -0.77 8.57 -13.12
N ALA A 40 -0.81 9.27 -11.97
CA ALA A 40 -1.69 10.42 -11.78
C ALA A 40 -1.41 11.53 -12.79
N ALA A 41 -0.14 11.83 -13.04
CA ALA A 41 0.26 12.86 -13.99
C ALA A 41 -0.05 12.51 -15.47
N LYS A 42 0.04 11.22 -15.82
CA LYS A 42 -0.26 10.78 -17.19
C LYS A 42 -1.76 10.68 -17.49
N LEU A 43 -2.54 10.16 -16.55
CA LEU A 43 -3.96 9.90 -16.81
C LEU A 43 -4.82 11.14 -16.59
N GLN A 44 -4.58 11.91 -15.53
CA GLN A 44 -5.32 13.13 -15.15
C GLN A 44 -6.86 12.97 -15.23
N LYS A 45 -7.35 11.76 -15.05
CA LYS A 45 -8.77 11.38 -15.15
C LYS A 45 -9.15 10.47 -14.01
N PHE A 46 -10.37 10.65 -13.51
CA PHE A 46 -10.97 9.74 -12.53
C PHE A 46 -11.05 8.32 -13.09
N GLY A 47 -10.80 7.34 -12.25
CA GLY A 47 -10.79 5.92 -12.60
C GLY A 47 -9.38 5.32 -12.63
N GLY A 48 -8.34 6.08 -12.96
CA GLY A 48 -6.99 5.52 -13.09
C GLY A 48 -6.40 4.99 -11.78
N ILE A 49 -6.51 5.76 -10.71
CA ILE A 49 -6.07 5.36 -9.37
C ILE A 49 -7.01 4.30 -8.79
N SER A 50 -8.31 4.45 -9.02
CA SER A 50 -9.33 3.47 -8.61
C SER A 50 -9.08 2.10 -9.22
N ILE A 51 -8.77 2.03 -10.52
CA ILE A 51 -8.44 0.78 -11.22
C ILE A 51 -7.16 0.17 -10.63
N MET A 52 -6.14 0.99 -10.32
CA MET A 52 -4.92 0.48 -9.68
C MET A 52 -5.22 -0.14 -8.32
N GLY A 53 -6.08 0.48 -7.50
CA GLY A 53 -6.55 -0.06 -6.23
C GLY A 53 -7.35 -1.35 -6.41
N LEU A 54 -8.24 -1.41 -7.40
CA LEU A 54 -9.02 -2.59 -7.73
C LEU A 54 -8.11 -3.77 -8.14
N VAL A 55 -7.14 -3.53 -9.03
CA VAL A 55 -6.19 -4.57 -9.49
C VAL A 55 -5.37 -5.10 -8.32
N MET A 56 -4.89 -4.22 -7.43
CA MET A 56 -4.16 -4.65 -6.23
C MET A 56 -5.05 -5.44 -5.27
N GLY A 57 -6.29 -5.01 -5.06
CA GLY A 57 -7.26 -5.70 -4.24
C GLY A 57 -7.57 -7.11 -4.78
N LEU A 58 -7.84 -7.22 -6.08
CA LEU A 58 -8.07 -8.50 -6.76
C LEU A 58 -6.86 -9.43 -6.64
N PHE A 59 -5.66 -8.89 -6.82
CA PHE A 59 -4.43 -9.66 -6.66
C PHE A 59 -4.32 -10.26 -5.24
N PHE A 60 -4.51 -9.47 -4.21
CA PHE A 60 -4.47 -9.97 -2.84
C PHE A 60 -5.56 -11.02 -2.57
N PHE A 61 -6.76 -10.79 -3.09
CA PHE A 61 -7.85 -11.76 -2.96
C PHE A 61 -7.52 -13.09 -3.63
N MET A 62 -7.04 -13.07 -4.88
CA MET A 62 -6.65 -14.27 -5.62
C MET A 62 -5.42 -14.97 -5.02
N SER A 63 -4.54 -14.22 -4.35
CA SER A 63 -3.38 -14.77 -3.63
C SER A 63 -3.72 -15.40 -2.29
N GLY A 64 -5.02 -15.50 -1.94
CA GLY A 64 -5.50 -16.11 -0.71
C GLY A 64 -5.33 -15.24 0.54
N HIS A 65 -5.16 -13.93 0.38
CA HIS A 65 -5.22 -13.00 1.51
C HIS A 65 -6.66 -12.82 1.98
N PHE A 66 -6.82 -12.35 3.19
CA PHE A 66 -8.13 -12.12 3.79
C PHE A 66 -8.96 -11.14 2.93
N VAL A 67 -10.29 -11.35 2.87
CA VAL A 67 -11.19 -10.52 2.04
C VAL A 67 -11.10 -9.03 2.33
N LEU A 68 -10.71 -8.66 3.55
CA LEU A 68 -10.47 -7.28 3.96
C LEU A 68 -9.38 -6.60 3.11
N SER A 69 -8.43 -7.38 2.56
CA SER A 69 -7.39 -6.87 1.66
C SER A 69 -7.96 -6.31 0.37
N PHE A 70 -8.97 -6.99 -0.18
CA PHE A 70 -9.70 -6.54 -1.36
C PHE A 70 -10.47 -5.25 -1.08
N ALA A 71 -11.28 -5.25 -0.01
CA ALA A 71 -12.10 -4.10 0.36
C ALA A 71 -11.25 -2.84 0.65
N ALA A 72 -10.19 -2.97 1.45
CA ALA A 72 -9.32 -1.86 1.80
C ALA A 72 -8.67 -1.20 0.58
N ASN A 73 -8.16 -1.99 -0.36
CA ASN A 73 -7.52 -1.46 -1.57
C ASN A 73 -8.53 -0.75 -2.49
N ILE A 74 -9.75 -1.25 -2.63
CA ILE A 74 -10.80 -0.59 -3.42
C ILE A 74 -11.21 0.73 -2.76
N VAL A 75 -11.55 0.71 -1.48
CA VAL A 75 -12.01 1.90 -0.75
C VAL A 75 -10.93 2.98 -0.77
N CYS A 76 -9.69 2.64 -0.41
CA CYS A 76 -8.60 3.61 -0.44
C CYS A 76 -8.26 4.06 -1.86
N GLY A 77 -8.35 3.18 -2.86
CA GLY A 77 -8.14 3.53 -4.26
C GLY A 77 -9.16 4.54 -4.78
N VAL A 78 -10.45 4.31 -4.52
CA VAL A 78 -11.53 5.23 -4.93
C VAL A 78 -11.45 6.56 -4.17
N LEU A 79 -11.21 6.53 -2.86
CA LEU A 79 -11.06 7.75 -2.06
C LEU A 79 -9.85 8.58 -2.50
N ALA A 80 -8.72 7.93 -2.78
CA ALA A 80 -7.53 8.59 -3.27
C ALA A 80 -7.76 9.25 -4.62
N ASP A 81 -8.44 8.56 -5.53
CA ASP A 81 -8.79 9.07 -6.85
C ASP A 81 -9.76 10.27 -6.75
N TRP A 82 -10.75 10.15 -5.88
CA TRP A 82 -11.69 11.24 -5.61
C TRP A 82 -10.97 12.48 -5.05
N VAL A 83 -10.03 12.31 -4.12
CA VAL A 83 -9.22 13.43 -3.59
C VAL A 83 -8.36 14.03 -4.69
N ALA A 84 -7.66 13.24 -5.49
CA ALA A 84 -6.82 13.71 -6.59
C ALA A 84 -7.63 14.50 -7.63
N SER A 85 -8.85 14.05 -7.94
CA SER A 85 -9.75 14.69 -8.91
C SER A 85 -10.17 16.10 -8.51
N ARG A 86 -10.21 16.43 -7.20
CA ARG A 86 -10.53 17.78 -6.70
C ARG A 86 -9.57 18.86 -7.18
N SER A 87 -8.35 18.49 -7.53
CA SER A 87 -7.35 19.39 -8.09
C SER A 87 -7.08 19.13 -9.57
N GLN A 88 -7.93 18.37 -10.26
CA GLN A 88 -7.70 17.91 -11.62
C GLN A 88 -6.31 17.25 -11.79
N TYR A 89 -5.85 16.54 -10.75
CA TYR A 89 -4.54 15.85 -10.70
C TYR A 89 -3.31 16.77 -10.86
N ARG A 90 -3.46 18.09 -10.63
CA ARG A 90 -2.39 19.09 -10.87
C ARG A 90 -1.73 19.58 -9.58
N SER A 91 -2.44 19.58 -8.45
CA SER A 91 -1.90 20.08 -7.18
C SER A 91 -1.00 19.05 -6.51
N LYS A 92 0.28 19.37 -6.33
CA LYS A 92 1.27 18.52 -5.66
C LYS A 92 0.84 18.13 -4.23
N LYS A 93 0.26 19.08 -3.48
CA LYS A 93 -0.20 18.82 -2.11
C LYS A 93 -1.38 17.85 -2.08
N VAL A 94 -2.34 18.05 -2.98
CA VAL A 94 -3.53 17.17 -3.08
C VAL A 94 -3.13 15.77 -3.56
N LEU A 95 -2.23 15.66 -4.52
CA LEU A 95 -1.70 14.37 -4.97
C LEU A 95 -0.91 13.66 -3.86
N LEU A 96 -0.18 14.39 -3.03
CA LEU A 96 0.51 13.79 -1.88
C LEU A 96 -0.50 13.23 -0.87
N ALA A 97 -1.54 13.99 -0.52
CA ALA A 97 -2.61 13.52 0.36
C ALA A 97 -3.34 12.30 -0.23
N SER A 98 -3.64 12.34 -1.51
CA SER A 98 -4.22 11.23 -2.28
C SER A 98 -3.33 9.97 -2.21
N TYR A 99 -2.02 10.12 -2.37
CA TYR A 99 -1.08 9.00 -2.25
C TYR A 99 -1.03 8.41 -0.85
N VAL A 100 -1.06 9.24 0.18
CA VAL A 100 -1.14 8.78 1.57
C VAL A 100 -2.39 7.92 1.78
N ILE A 101 -3.56 8.38 1.32
CA ILE A 101 -4.82 7.61 1.39
C ILE A 101 -4.68 6.29 0.64
N PHE A 102 -4.14 6.31 -0.58
CA PHE A 102 -3.93 5.11 -1.39
C PHE A 102 -3.04 4.08 -0.68
N SER A 103 -1.97 4.54 -0.04
CA SER A 103 -1.01 3.68 0.66
C SER A 103 -1.63 2.92 1.83
N TYR A 104 -2.67 3.46 2.47
CA TYR A 104 -3.43 2.75 3.50
C TYR A 104 -4.24 1.57 2.95
N GLY A 105 -4.49 1.48 1.66
CA GLY A 105 -5.08 0.28 1.05
C GLY A 105 -4.26 -0.98 1.31
N LEU A 106 -2.93 -0.86 1.39
CA LEU A 106 -2.03 -1.97 1.69
C LEU A 106 -2.09 -2.46 3.16
N THR A 107 -2.85 -1.78 4.03
CA THR A 107 -3.10 -2.27 5.39
C THR A 107 -4.05 -3.47 5.40
N GLY A 108 -4.88 -3.64 4.38
CA GLY A 108 -5.89 -4.71 4.31
C GLY A 108 -5.37 -6.10 4.68
N PRO A 109 -4.22 -6.55 4.16
CA PRO A 109 -3.63 -7.84 4.50
C PRO A 109 -3.21 -8.00 5.96
N ILE A 110 -2.88 -6.90 6.65
CA ILE A 110 -2.35 -6.92 8.01
C ILE A 110 -3.37 -6.55 9.09
N LEU A 111 -4.44 -5.82 8.77
CA LEU A 111 -5.48 -5.45 9.73
C LEU A 111 -6.05 -6.64 10.53
N PRO A 112 -6.28 -7.83 9.92
CA PRO A 112 -6.78 -8.98 10.66
C PRO A 112 -5.87 -9.44 11.81
N LEU A 113 -4.59 -9.12 11.80
CA LEU A 113 -3.65 -9.45 12.89
C LEU A 113 -4.07 -8.84 14.23
N TRP A 114 -4.71 -7.67 14.21
CA TRP A 114 -5.17 -6.99 15.44
C TRP A 114 -6.66 -7.20 15.73
N PHE A 115 -7.49 -7.24 14.68
CA PHE A 115 -8.94 -7.16 14.85
C PHE A 115 -9.66 -8.48 14.63
N MET A 116 -9.03 -9.47 13.99
CA MET A 116 -9.65 -10.74 13.58
C MET A 116 -8.69 -11.92 13.80
N LYS A 117 -8.02 -11.96 14.95
CA LYS A 117 -6.94 -12.90 15.26
C LYS A 117 -7.33 -14.36 15.01
N ASP A 118 -8.46 -14.80 15.56
CA ASP A 118 -8.86 -16.21 15.47
C ASP A 118 -9.18 -16.62 14.03
N ALA A 119 -9.89 -15.78 13.30
CA ALA A 119 -10.18 -16.01 11.88
C ALA A 119 -8.91 -16.00 11.02
N TYR A 120 -7.93 -15.17 11.37
CA TYR A 120 -6.66 -15.12 10.67
C TYR A 120 -5.80 -16.37 10.94
N ILE A 121 -5.75 -16.82 12.19
CA ILE A 121 -5.08 -18.07 12.57
C ILE A 121 -5.71 -19.26 11.84
N ALA A 122 -7.04 -19.36 11.82
CA ALA A 122 -7.74 -20.41 11.08
C ALA A 122 -7.39 -20.40 9.58
N ASN A 123 -7.32 -19.22 8.96
CA ASN A 123 -6.91 -19.08 7.57
C ASN A 123 -5.45 -19.52 7.33
N LEU A 124 -4.52 -19.15 8.22
CA LEU A 124 -3.12 -19.58 8.13
C LEU A 124 -2.97 -21.09 8.27
N THR A 125 -3.66 -21.70 9.23
CA THR A 125 -3.68 -23.14 9.44
C THR A 125 -4.23 -23.88 8.22
N ALA A 126 -5.33 -23.39 7.63
CA ALA A 126 -5.89 -23.93 6.40
C ALA A 126 -4.92 -23.85 5.21
N ARG A 127 -4.00 -22.88 5.22
CA ARG A 127 -2.93 -22.70 4.23
C ARG A 127 -1.66 -23.50 4.56
N GLY A 128 -1.71 -24.40 5.55
CA GLY A 128 -0.60 -25.28 5.95
C GLY A 128 0.53 -24.58 6.71
N LYS A 129 0.26 -23.42 7.33
CA LYS A 129 1.24 -22.77 8.22
C LYS A 129 1.26 -23.47 9.57
N ASP A 130 2.47 -23.76 10.07
CA ASP A 130 2.66 -24.39 11.38
C ASP A 130 2.51 -23.41 12.55
N ALA A 131 2.44 -23.97 13.75
CA ALA A 131 2.30 -23.18 14.98
C ALA A 131 3.49 -22.23 15.19
N ALA A 132 4.70 -22.67 14.91
CA ALA A 132 5.91 -21.86 15.09
C ALA A 132 5.89 -20.60 14.19
N TYR A 133 5.41 -20.73 12.95
CA TYR A 133 5.21 -19.58 12.06
C TYR A 133 4.14 -18.63 12.63
N ILE A 134 3.01 -19.17 13.12
CA ILE A 134 1.93 -18.38 13.68
C ILE A 134 2.40 -17.62 14.92
N ASP A 135 3.08 -18.29 15.84
CA ASP A 135 3.63 -17.66 17.05
C ASP A 135 4.62 -16.52 16.71
N THR A 136 5.51 -16.77 15.78
CA THR A 136 6.47 -15.75 15.31
C THR A 136 5.75 -14.54 14.70
N LEU A 137 4.69 -14.77 13.92
CA LEU A 137 3.92 -13.72 13.27
C LEU A 137 3.17 -12.86 14.31
N PHE A 138 2.62 -13.47 15.35
CA PHE A 138 1.83 -12.78 16.36
C PHE A 138 2.66 -12.21 17.51
N ALA A 139 3.92 -12.61 17.67
CA ALA A 139 4.81 -12.12 18.74
C ALA A 139 4.89 -10.58 18.84
N PRO A 140 5.03 -9.81 17.72
CA PRO A 140 5.08 -8.35 17.78
C PRO A 140 3.70 -7.68 17.84
N ILE A 141 2.58 -8.44 17.80
CA ILE A 141 1.24 -7.86 17.66
C ILE A 141 0.71 -7.37 19.02
N ASN A 142 0.57 -6.06 19.13
CA ASN A 142 -0.02 -5.35 20.26
C ASN A 142 -0.52 -3.96 19.82
N ASN A 143 -1.19 -3.22 20.69
CA ASN A 143 -1.73 -1.90 20.37
C ASN A 143 -0.63 -0.89 19.96
N GLY A 144 0.54 -0.97 20.57
CA GLY A 144 1.69 -0.13 20.20
C GLY A 144 2.19 -0.40 18.79
N SER A 145 2.29 -1.68 18.40
CA SER A 145 2.69 -2.06 17.05
C SER A 145 1.66 -1.63 15.99
N PHE A 146 0.37 -1.61 16.32
CA PHE A 146 -0.66 -1.06 15.44
C PHE A 146 -0.42 0.42 15.17
N VAL A 147 -0.29 1.23 16.23
CA VAL A 147 -0.03 2.67 16.11
C VAL A 147 1.27 2.93 15.34
N ALA A 148 2.32 2.18 15.66
CA ALA A 148 3.61 2.27 14.96
C ALA A 148 3.49 1.95 13.46
N ALA A 149 2.72 0.90 13.09
CA ALA A 149 2.47 0.55 11.69
C ALA A 149 1.76 1.67 10.94
N ILE A 150 0.69 2.23 11.51
CA ILE A 150 -0.07 3.34 10.91
C ILE A 150 0.81 4.58 10.73
N ALA A 151 1.62 4.93 11.76
CA ALA A 151 2.54 6.05 11.68
C ALA A 151 3.66 5.81 10.65
N ALA A 152 4.21 4.60 10.58
CA ALA A 152 5.24 4.24 9.62
C ALA A 152 4.71 4.35 8.17
N ILE A 153 3.49 3.90 7.91
CA ILE A 153 2.86 4.03 6.59
C ILE A 153 2.71 5.51 6.22
N LEU A 154 2.24 6.35 7.15
CA LEU A 154 2.11 7.79 6.92
C LEU A 154 3.44 8.42 6.53
N VAL A 155 4.47 8.20 7.35
CA VAL A 155 5.81 8.77 7.12
C VAL A 155 6.39 8.27 5.79
N CYS A 156 6.34 6.98 5.55
CA CYS A 156 6.87 6.36 4.33
C CYS A 156 6.09 6.80 3.07
N ALA A 157 4.77 6.93 3.14
CA ALA A 157 3.96 7.45 2.04
C ALA A 157 4.28 8.91 1.73
N VAL A 158 4.45 9.75 2.75
CA VAL A 158 4.87 11.15 2.55
C VAL A 158 6.25 11.20 1.90
N LEU A 159 7.23 10.47 2.41
CA LEU A 159 8.59 10.43 1.86
C LEU A 159 8.60 9.89 0.42
N GLY A 160 7.92 8.77 0.16
CA GLY A 160 7.80 8.17 -1.15
C GLY A 160 7.08 9.07 -2.15
N GLY A 161 6.01 9.74 -1.71
CA GLY A 161 5.28 10.71 -2.50
C GLY A 161 6.10 11.95 -2.87
N LEU A 162 6.83 12.52 -1.91
CA LEU A 162 7.76 13.64 -2.14
C LEU A 162 8.90 13.24 -3.08
N PHE A 163 9.46 12.05 -2.89
CA PHE A 163 10.45 11.50 -3.81
C PHE A 163 9.88 11.36 -5.22
N GLY A 164 8.67 10.79 -5.34
CA GLY A 164 7.97 10.65 -6.62
C GLY A 164 7.76 11.99 -7.31
N GLN A 165 7.33 13.02 -6.58
CA GLN A 165 7.18 14.38 -7.13
C GLN A 165 8.50 14.98 -7.62
N ARG A 166 9.61 14.74 -6.90
CA ARG A 166 10.95 15.18 -7.34
C ARG A 166 11.40 14.47 -8.62
N MET A 167 11.13 13.16 -8.69
CA MET A 167 11.42 12.36 -9.89
C MET A 167 10.63 12.83 -11.10
N MET A 168 9.33 13.16 -10.91
CA MET A 168 8.49 13.74 -11.96
C MET A 168 9.13 14.99 -12.56
N LYS A 169 9.45 15.98 -11.74
CA LYS A 169 10.07 17.24 -12.18
C LYS A 169 11.43 17.05 -12.86
N LYS A 170 12.28 16.18 -12.29
CA LYS A 170 13.68 16.04 -12.74
C LYS A 170 13.81 15.25 -14.05
N HIS A 171 13.01 14.21 -14.22
CA HIS A 171 13.20 13.24 -15.30
C HIS A 171 12.05 13.20 -16.29
N PHE A 172 10.80 13.19 -15.83
CA PHE A 172 9.65 12.96 -16.71
C PHE A 172 9.17 14.22 -17.42
N GLU A 173 9.16 15.38 -16.77
CA GLU A 173 8.86 16.66 -17.40
C GLU A 173 9.96 17.00 -18.42
N LYS A 174 11.24 16.85 -18.07
CA LYS A 174 12.37 17.09 -18.98
C LYS A 174 12.42 16.15 -20.19
N ALA A 175 11.92 14.93 -20.02
CA ALA A 175 11.86 13.95 -21.12
C ALA A 175 10.59 14.08 -21.97
N GLY A 176 9.71 15.07 -21.68
CA GLY A 176 8.45 15.27 -22.40
C GLY A 176 7.43 14.14 -22.19
N ILE A 177 7.60 13.32 -21.13
CA ILE A 177 6.72 12.20 -20.83
C ILE A 177 5.42 12.66 -20.15
N VAL A 178 5.48 13.80 -19.45
CA VAL A 178 4.35 14.49 -18.82
C VAL A 178 4.52 15.99 -19.01
N ALA A 179 3.39 16.71 -19.15
CA ALA A 179 3.34 18.17 -19.27
C ALA A 179 3.44 18.84 -17.91
#